data_1b491e8e7ce66a7e2dc094977eb5dac6
#
_entry.id   1b491e8e7ce66a7e2dc094977eb5dac6
#
_cell.length_a   1.000
_cell.length_b   1.000
_cell.length_c   1.000
_cell.angle_alpha   90.00
_cell.angle_beta   90.00
_cell.angle_gamma   90.00
#
_symmetry.space_group_name_H-M   'P 1'
#
loop_
_entity.id
_entity.type
_entity.pdbx_description
1 polymer ?
#
loop_
_entity_poly.entity_id
_entity_poly.type
_entity_poly.pdbx_seq_one_letter_code
_entity_poly.pdbx_strand_id
1 'polypeptide(L)'
;MLLSKSAYARHMGVSRQTVYGWIARGEIVLSGDKVDVEATQAKQNSAGAGAGAGAGAGAGAGAGAGQHQTKMTWAQAAAWVWRHDGGQEQHGDGEQRIMAAASELGFDVQYEPDEQLLILFRLDEETHSFYGKDHMVSGLRFLRSELAYVAAMHPDTLDDWSETGLKALCLLAGEKL
;
A
#
# COMPACT_ATOMS: atom_id res chain seq x y z
N MET A 1 -11.15 10.16 -17.01
CA MET A 1 -11.54 8.95 -16.25
C MET A 1 -10.79 8.95 -14.93
N LEU A 2 -11.52 8.83 -13.79
CA LEU A 2 -10.93 8.83 -12.46
C LEU A 2 -10.83 7.40 -11.94
N LEU A 3 -9.65 6.98 -11.53
CA LEU A 3 -9.39 5.65 -10.95
C LEU A 3 -8.78 5.80 -9.55
N SER A 4 -9.09 4.87 -8.64
CA SER A 4 -8.29 4.75 -7.42
C SER A 4 -6.85 4.40 -7.77
N LYS A 5 -5.93 4.67 -6.85
CA LYS A 5 -4.50 4.34 -7.03
C LYS A 5 -4.31 2.84 -7.32
N SER A 6 -5.08 1.99 -6.63
CA SER A 6 -5.06 0.54 -6.84
C SER A 6 -5.66 0.11 -8.19
N ALA A 7 -6.77 0.74 -8.60
CA ALA A 7 -7.38 0.49 -9.91
C ALA A 7 -6.46 0.96 -11.04
N TYR A 8 -5.76 2.09 -10.85
CA TYR A 8 -4.78 2.60 -11.81
C TYR A 8 -3.56 1.68 -11.92
N ALA A 9 -3.06 1.14 -10.80
CA ALA A 9 -1.98 0.16 -10.82
C ALA A 9 -2.34 -1.07 -11.66
N ARG A 10 -3.54 -1.61 -11.49
CA ARG A 10 -4.05 -2.72 -12.32
C ARG A 10 -4.23 -2.33 -13.79
N HIS A 11 -4.78 -1.16 -14.05
CA HIS A 11 -4.95 -0.63 -15.40
C HIS A 11 -3.61 -0.53 -16.15
N MET A 12 -2.55 -0.15 -15.42
CA MET A 12 -1.20 -0.02 -15.95
C MET A 12 -0.38 -1.32 -15.90
N GLY A 13 -0.89 -2.38 -15.24
CA GLY A 13 -0.16 -3.64 -15.06
C GLY A 13 1.08 -3.51 -14.17
N VAL A 14 1.07 -2.58 -13.21
CA VAL A 14 2.20 -2.33 -12.32
C VAL A 14 1.79 -2.53 -10.86
N SER A 15 2.79 -2.60 -9.97
CA SER A 15 2.51 -2.64 -8.54
C SER A 15 1.94 -1.29 -8.04
N ARG A 16 1.15 -1.34 -6.97
CA ARG A 16 0.64 -0.11 -6.34
C ARG A 16 1.76 0.80 -5.84
N GLN A 17 2.83 0.22 -5.35
CA GLN A 17 4.01 0.96 -4.90
C GLN A 17 4.66 1.73 -6.05
N THR A 18 4.65 1.18 -7.26
CA THR A 18 5.08 1.89 -8.47
C THR A 18 4.21 3.14 -8.68
N VAL A 19 2.90 3.01 -8.52
CA VAL A 19 1.96 4.14 -8.63
C VAL A 19 2.21 5.18 -7.55
N TYR A 20 2.43 4.78 -6.30
CA TYR A 20 2.80 5.71 -5.23
C TYR A 20 4.13 6.40 -5.49
N GLY A 21 5.11 5.68 -6.01
CA GLY A 21 6.37 6.26 -6.47
C GLY A 21 6.18 7.31 -7.57
N TRP A 22 5.30 7.07 -8.52
CA TRP A 22 4.95 8.03 -9.57
C TRP A 22 4.22 9.25 -9.03
N ILE A 23 3.34 9.07 -8.03
CA ILE A 23 2.67 10.18 -7.33
C ILE A 23 3.69 11.05 -6.61
N ALA A 24 4.62 10.44 -5.86
CA ALA A 24 5.66 11.16 -5.12
C ALA A 24 6.59 11.96 -6.04
N ARG A 25 6.85 11.47 -7.26
CA ARG A 25 7.61 12.19 -8.28
C ARG A 25 6.78 13.20 -9.09
N GLY A 26 5.47 13.26 -8.81
CA GLY A 26 4.57 14.15 -9.54
C GLY A 26 4.33 13.72 -11.00
N GLU A 27 4.57 12.47 -11.35
CA GLU A 27 4.34 11.93 -12.71
C GLU A 27 2.85 11.68 -12.97
N ILE A 28 2.08 11.49 -11.92
CA ILE A 28 0.63 11.23 -11.95
C ILE A 28 -0.12 12.48 -11.50
N VAL A 29 -1.22 12.76 -12.18
CA VAL A 29 -2.14 13.83 -11.82
C VAL A 29 -3.27 13.26 -10.98
N LEU A 30 -3.44 13.82 -9.77
CA LEU A 30 -4.52 13.45 -8.86
C LEU A 30 -5.67 14.45 -8.95
N SER A 31 -6.89 13.95 -8.88
CA SER A 31 -8.11 14.72 -8.68
C SER A 31 -8.73 14.25 -7.36
N GLY A 32 -8.45 14.99 -6.27
CA GLY A 32 -8.68 14.52 -4.92
C GLY A 32 -7.74 13.34 -4.60
N ASP A 33 -8.30 12.24 -4.14
CA ASP A 33 -7.58 10.99 -3.82
C ASP A 33 -7.45 10.03 -5.03
N LYS A 34 -8.09 10.36 -6.16
CA LYS A 34 -8.13 9.53 -7.37
C LYS A 34 -7.13 9.99 -8.42
N VAL A 35 -6.64 9.03 -9.21
CA VAL A 35 -5.79 9.31 -10.36
C VAL A 35 -6.67 9.76 -11.53
N ASP A 36 -6.38 10.93 -12.07
CA ASP A 36 -6.95 11.35 -13.34
C ASP A 36 -6.12 10.77 -14.49
N VAL A 37 -6.65 9.72 -15.09
CA VAL A 37 -5.97 8.97 -16.16
C VAL A 37 -5.71 9.83 -17.38
N GLU A 38 -6.68 10.66 -17.79
CA GLU A 38 -6.57 11.51 -18.97
C GLU A 38 -5.57 12.65 -18.76
N ALA A 39 -5.65 13.31 -17.59
CA ALA A 39 -4.69 14.35 -17.25
C ALA A 39 -3.27 13.79 -17.05
N THR A 40 -3.15 12.57 -16.51
CA THR A 40 -1.87 11.87 -16.37
C THR A 40 -1.28 11.54 -17.74
N GLN A 41 -2.06 10.98 -18.65
CA GLN A 41 -1.62 10.68 -20.02
C GLN A 41 -1.26 11.95 -20.79
N ALA A 42 -2.05 13.01 -20.67
CA ALA A 42 -1.75 14.30 -21.29
C ALA A 42 -0.41 14.88 -20.77
N LYS A 43 -0.15 14.75 -19.47
CA LYS A 43 1.11 15.17 -18.86
C LYS A 43 2.30 14.35 -19.36
N GLN A 44 2.15 13.04 -19.45
CA GLN A 44 3.19 12.14 -19.96
C GLN A 44 3.47 12.43 -21.44
N ASN A 45 2.42 12.65 -22.24
CA ASN A 45 2.57 13.01 -23.65
C ASN A 45 3.22 14.38 -23.85
N SER A 46 2.97 15.35 -22.98
CA SER A 46 3.60 16.67 -23.04
C SER A 46 5.05 16.65 -22.57
N ALA A 47 5.40 15.75 -21.63
CA ALA A 47 6.77 15.55 -21.19
C ALA A 47 7.59 14.73 -22.21
N GLY A 48 6.93 13.93 -23.06
CA GLY A 48 7.56 13.08 -24.08
C GLY A 48 7.85 13.78 -25.40
N ALA A 49 7.53 15.06 -25.58
CA ALA A 49 7.89 15.82 -26.77
C ALA A 49 9.39 16.24 -26.82
N GLY A 50 10.19 15.71 -25.92
CA GLY A 50 11.63 15.93 -25.86
C GLY A 50 12.35 14.78 -25.16
N ALA A 51 12.46 13.62 -25.80
CA ALA A 51 13.52 12.63 -25.71
C ALA A 51 12.97 11.20 -25.83
N GLY A 52 13.64 10.47 -26.70
CA GLY A 52 13.31 9.21 -27.28
C GLY A 52 13.05 8.03 -26.36
N ALA A 53 12.41 7.05 -27.01
CA ALA A 53 12.17 5.70 -26.54
C ALA A 53 13.38 5.11 -25.81
N GLY A 54 13.21 4.86 -24.53
CA GLY A 54 14.10 4.06 -23.70
C GLY A 54 13.25 3.16 -22.84
N ALA A 55 13.10 1.89 -23.26
CA ALA A 55 12.74 0.83 -22.36
C ALA A 55 13.88 0.66 -21.37
N GLY A 56 13.86 1.45 -20.32
CA GLY A 56 14.78 1.39 -19.21
C GLY A 56 14.03 0.94 -17.99
N ALA A 57 14.29 -0.27 -17.49
CA ALA A 57 14.05 -0.62 -16.12
C ALA A 57 14.93 0.31 -15.27
N GLY A 58 14.46 1.54 -15.07
CA GLY A 58 15.11 2.53 -14.25
C GLY A 58 14.58 2.47 -12.84
N ALA A 59 15.33 1.83 -11.94
CA ALA A 59 15.23 2.04 -10.51
C ALA A 59 15.55 3.50 -10.22
N GLY A 60 14.53 4.38 -10.29
CA GLY A 60 14.63 5.76 -9.89
C GLY A 60 14.50 5.83 -8.37
N ALA A 61 15.61 5.97 -7.66
CA ALA A 61 15.67 6.32 -6.27
C ALA A 61 15.09 7.72 -6.09
N GLY A 62 13.81 7.81 -5.78
CA GLY A 62 13.25 8.99 -5.13
C GLY A 62 13.66 8.94 -3.66
N ALA A 63 14.12 10.06 -3.09
CA ALA A 63 14.57 10.19 -1.72
C ALA A 63 13.43 9.98 -0.71
N GLY A 64 13.11 8.77 -0.44
CA GLY A 64 12.49 8.16 0.69
C GLY A 64 13.29 6.89 0.87
N ALA A 65 13.79 6.63 2.07
CA ALA A 65 14.65 5.52 2.42
C ALA A 65 14.30 4.27 1.60
N GLY A 66 15.26 3.76 0.84
CA GLY A 66 15.10 2.72 -0.15
C GLY A 66 14.28 1.56 0.39
N GLN A 67 13.02 1.48 -0.02
CA GLN A 67 12.19 0.35 0.28
C GLN A 67 12.63 -0.78 -0.61
N HIS A 68 13.48 -1.65 -0.06
CA HIS A 68 13.84 -2.89 -0.71
C HIS A 68 12.55 -3.69 -0.90
N GLN A 69 12.12 -3.80 -2.14
CA GLN A 69 11.04 -4.70 -2.50
C GLN A 69 11.61 -6.12 -2.59
N THR A 70 10.98 -7.03 -1.89
CA THR A 70 11.35 -8.44 -1.94
C THR A 70 10.21 -9.23 -2.56
N LYS A 71 10.51 -10.02 -3.59
CA LYS A 71 9.55 -10.97 -4.14
C LYS A 71 9.39 -12.15 -3.20
N MET A 72 8.20 -12.31 -2.68
CA MET A 72 7.82 -13.45 -1.85
C MET A 72 6.43 -13.93 -2.22
N THR A 73 6.16 -15.21 -1.98
CA THR A 73 4.79 -15.70 -2.06
C THR A 73 3.97 -15.17 -0.86
N TRP A 74 2.66 -15.20 -0.97
CA TRP A 74 1.77 -14.82 0.12
C TRP A 74 2.02 -15.63 1.39
N ALA A 75 2.27 -16.94 1.24
CA ALA A 75 2.62 -17.80 2.39
C ALA A 75 3.96 -17.39 3.03
N GLN A 76 4.96 -17.02 2.22
CA GLN A 76 6.25 -16.55 2.73
C GLN A 76 6.13 -15.20 3.45
N ALA A 77 5.36 -14.28 2.90
CA ALA A 77 5.10 -12.98 3.51
C ALA A 77 4.36 -13.13 4.87
N ALA A 78 3.32 -13.94 4.92
CA ALA A 78 2.64 -14.26 6.15
C ALA A 78 3.59 -14.88 7.19
N ALA A 79 4.35 -15.89 6.81
CA ALA A 79 5.34 -16.52 7.70
C ALA A 79 6.41 -15.53 8.17
N TRP A 80 6.81 -14.59 7.33
CA TRP A 80 7.74 -13.52 7.69
C TRP A 80 7.15 -12.63 8.77
N VAL A 81 5.91 -12.14 8.59
CA VAL A 81 5.21 -11.27 9.55
C VAL A 81 5.10 -11.96 10.91
N TRP A 82 4.59 -13.21 10.97
CA TRP A 82 4.44 -13.94 12.24
C TRP A 82 5.76 -14.22 12.95
N ARG A 83 6.84 -14.45 12.20
CA ARG A 83 8.18 -14.66 12.77
C ARG A 83 8.74 -13.39 13.42
N HIS A 84 8.36 -12.21 12.93
CA HIS A 84 8.85 -10.93 13.41
C HIS A 84 7.89 -10.25 14.40
N ASP A 85 6.81 -10.92 14.80
CA ASP A 85 5.96 -10.45 15.89
C ASP A 85 6.75 -10.29 17.19
N GLY A 86 6.39 -9.30 17.99
CA GLY A 86 7.06 -8.99 19.25
C GLY A 86 8.33 -8.13 19.10
N GLY A 87 8.59 -7.62 17.91
CA GLY A 87 9.66 -6.67 17.67
C GLY A 87 9.47 -5.34 18.41
N GLN A 88 10.58 -4.62 18.64
CA GLN A 88 10.56 -3.30 19.31
C GLN A 88 10.66 -2.14 18.32
N GLU A 89 10.72 -2.42 17.02
CA GLU A 89 10.84 -1.36 16.02
C GLU A 89 9.55 -0.54 15.93
N GLN A 90 9.66 0.76 16.17
CA GLN A 90 8.57 1.69 15.97
C GLN A 90 8.39 1.95 14.46
N HIS A 91 7.20 1.70 13.95
CA HIS A 91 6.83 1.93 12.55
C HIS A 91 6.08 3.26 12.37
N GLY A 92 6.62 4.35 12.91
CA GLY A 92 5.94 5.63 12.90
C GLY A 92 4.79 5.70 13.92
N ASP A 93 3.88 6.66 13.74
CA ASP A 93 2.65 6.71 14.52
C ASP A 93 1.63 5.65 14.05
N GLY A 94 0.56 5.47 14.80
CA GLY A 94 -0.44 4.45 14.50
C GLY A 94 -1.09 4.62 13.12
N GLU A 95 -1.28 5.86 12.67
CA GLU A 95 -1.83 6.18 11.35
C GLU A 95 -0.87 5.72 10.25
N GLN A 96 0.39 6.11 10.31
CA GLN A 96 1.41 5.72 9.31
C GLN A 96 1.54 4.20 9.21
N ARG A 97 1.48 3.51 10.34
CA ARG A 97 1.51 2.06 10.40
C ARG A 97 0.31 1.42 9.69
N ILE A 98 -0.92 1.89 9.98
CA ILE A 98 -2.13 1.38 9.33
C ILE A 98 -2.10 1.67 7.83
N MET A 99 -1.69 2.85 7.42
CA MET A 99 -1.56 3.21 6.01
C MET A 99 -0.57 2.29 5.28
N ALA A 100 0.59 2.02 5.89
CA ALA A 100 1.58 1.13 5.31
C ALA A 100 1.08 -0.31 5.21
N ALA A 101 0.47 -0.85 6.27
CA ALA A 101 -0.09 -2.20 6.30
C ALA A 101 -1.25 -2.37 5.31
N ALA A 102 -2.16 -1.40 5.24
CA ALA A 102 -3.29 -1.40 4.33
C ALA A 102 -2.84 -1.33 2.87
N SER A 103 -1.90 -0.42 2.56
CA SER A 103 -1.32 -0.28 1.23
C SER A 103 -0.67 -1.58 0.76
N GLU A 104 0.03 -2.29 1.63
CA GLU A 104 0.67 -3.56 1.32
C GLU A 104 -0.35 -4.63 0.88
N LEU A 105 -1.54 -4.63 1.50
CA LEU A 105 -2.61 -5.60 1.21
C LEU A 105 -3.64 -5.11 0.18
N GLY A 106 -3.48 -3.92 -0.34
CA GLY A 106 -4.36 -3.42 -1.37
C GLY A 106 -5.56 -2.64 -0.95
N PHE A 107 -5.52 -2.13 0.24
CA PHE A 107 -6.55 -1.22 0.70
C PHE A 107 -6.08 0.22 0.61
N ASP A 108 -6.98 1.11 0.26
CA ASP A 108 -6.89 2.53 0.50
C ASP A 108 -7.48 2.84 1.88
N VAL A 109 -6.98 3.88 2.53
CA VAL A 109 -7.34 4.23 3.90
C VAL A 109 -7.90 5.64 3.93
N GLN A 110 -9.02 5.81 4.63
CA GLN A 110 -9.48 7.10 5.10
C GLN A 110 -9.45 7.07 6.63
N TYR A 111 -8.81 8.04 7.24
CA TYR A 111 -8.67 8.16 8.68
C TYR A 111 -9.20 9.50 9.15
N GLU A 112 -10.16 9.47 10.09
CA GLU A 112 -10.79 10.63 10.69
C GLU A 112 -10.51 10.61 12.21
N PRO A 113 -9.41 11.24 12.65
CA PRO A 113 -8.97 11.15 14.04
C PRO A 113 -9.98 11.72 15.05
N ASP A 114 -10.67 12.79 14.69
CA ASP A 114 -11.66 13.44 15.54
C ASP A 114 -12.88 12.56 15.78
N GLU A 115 -13.22 11.71 14.83
CA GLU A 115 -14.33 10.75 14.90
C GLU A 115 -13.88 9.38 15.40
N GLN A 116 -12.59 9.18 15.61
CA GLN A 116 -11.99 7.87 15.89
C GLN A 116 -12.46 6.82 14.89
N LEU A 117 -12.38 7.18 13.61
CA LEU A 117 -12.89 6.40 12.50
C LEU A 117 -11.76 6.04 11.54
N LEU A 118 -11.67 4.77 11.23
CA LEU A 118 -10.79 4.20 10.20
C LEU A 118 -11.67 3.48 9.17
N ILE A 119 -11.56 3.86 7.91
CA ILE A 119 -12.27 3.21 6.82
C ILE A 119 -11.25 2.60 5.85
N LEU A 120 -11.47 1.36 5.48
CA LEU A 120 -10.70 0.63 4.48
C LEU A 120 -11.54 0.48 3.21
N PHE A 121 -10.94 0.86 2.09
CA PHE A 121 -11.55 0.76 0.77
C PHE A 121 -10.77 -0.24 -0.09
N ARG A 122 -11.48 -0.98 -0.90
CA ARG A 122 -10.89 -1.79 -1.97
C ARG A 122 -11.70 -1.57 -3.24
N LEU A 123 -11.04 -1.15 -4.33
CA LEU A 123 -11.72 -0.86 -5.59
C LEU A 123 -12.75 0.27 -5.50
N ASP A 124 -12.47 1.30 -4.71
CA ASP A 124 -13.38 2.43 -4.43
C ASP A 124 -14.66 2.04 -3.66
N GLU A 125 -14.76 0.80 -3.20
CA GLU A 125 -15.83 0.35 -2.34
C GLU A 125 -15.36 0.31 -0.89
N GLU A 126 -16.14 0.90 0.01
CA GLU A 126 -15.93 0.74 1.45
C GLU A 126 -16.08 -0.74 1.80
N THR A 127 -15.01 -1.33 2.32
CA THR A 127 -15.02 -2.73 2.72
C THR A 127 -15.26 -2.88 4.20
N HIS A 128 -14.60 -2.07 5.00
CA HIS A 128 -14.71 -2.12 6.47
C HIS A 128 -14.52 -0.74 7.06
N SER A 129 -15.29 -0.45 8.11
CA SER A 129 -15.14 0.73 8.95
C SER A 129 -15.02 0.32 10.42
N PHE A 130 -14.11 0.98 11.13
CA PHE A 130 -13.80 0.72 12.53
C PHE A 130 -13.95 2.02 13.32
N TYR A 131 -14.72 1.96 14.40
CA TYR A 131 -15.08 3.13 15.22
C TYR A 131 -14.57 3.00 16.65
N GLY A 132 -14.40 4.15 17.31
CA GLY A 132 -14.09 4.26 18.73
C GLY A 132 -12.62 4.05 19.04
N LYS A 133 -12.26 4.06 20.31
CA LYS A 133 -10.88 4.10 20.81
C LYS A 133 -9.97 2.99 20.30
N ASP A 134 -10.53 1.84 19.92
CA ASP A 134 -9.76 0.68 19.47
C ASP A 134 -9.78 0.52 17.94
N HIS A 135 -10.20 1.56 17.19
CA HIS A 135 -10.35 1.51 15.72
C HIS A 135 -9.06 1.09 15.00
N MET A 136 -7.90 1.59 15.45
CA MET A 136 -6.61 1.26 14.86
C MET A 136 -6.22 -0.21 15.11
N VAL A 137 -6.43 -0.71 16.33
CA VAL A 137 -6.18 -2.12 16.69
C VAL A 137 -7.10 -3.04 15.90
N SER A 138 -8.37 -2.66 15.77
CA SER A 138 -9.35 -3.43 14.98
C SER A 138 -9.00 -3.46 13.50
N GLY A 139 -8.55 -2.33 12.96
CA GLY A 139 -8.06 -2.25 11.58
C GLY A 139 -6.84 -3.13 11.33
N LEU A 140 -5.86 -3.10 12.23
CA LEU A 140 -4.67 -3.97 12.12
C LEU A 140 -5.04 -5.45 12.23
N ARG A 141 -5.94 -5.80 13.16
CA ARG A 141 -6.45 -7.18 13.28
C ARG A 141 -7.10 -7.66 11.99
N PHE A 142 -7.92 -6.82 11.38
CA PHE A 142 -8.55 -7.12 10.10
C PHE A 142 -7.50 -7.32 9.00
N LEU A 143 -6.54 -6.40 8.84
CA LEU A 143 -5.49 -6.52 7.82
C LEU A 143 -4.65 -7.78 8.00
N ARG A 144 -4.34 -8.17 9.22
CA ARG A 144 -3.64 -9.44 9.50
C ARG A 144 -4.48 -10.65 9.15
N SER A 145 -5.79 -10.61 9.40
CA SER A 145 -6.69 -11.71 8.99
C SER A 145 -6.82 -11.82 7.47
N GLU A 146 -6.80 -10.70 6.75
CA GLU A 146 -6.75 -10.68 5.29
C GLU A 146 -5.45 -11.29 4.76
N LEU A 147 -4.30 -10.94 5.35
CA LEU A 147 -3.02 -11.57 5.01
C LEU A 147 -3.08 -13.09 5.19
N ALA A 148 -3.58 -13.54 6.35
CA ALA A 148 -3.72 -14.97 6.66
C ALA A 148 -4.65 -15.68 5.67
N TYR A 149 -5.79 -15.06 5.36
CA TYR A 149 -6.77 -15.61 4.43
C TYR A 149 -6.20 -15.77 3.02
N VAL A 150 -5.59 -14.72 2.47
CA VAL A 150 -5.01 -14.77 1.12
C VAL A 150 -3.83 -15.73 1.06
N ALA A 151 -2.99 -15.78 2.10
CA ALA A 151 -1.90 -16.73 2.19
C ALA A 151 -2.37 -18.20 2.23
N ALA A 152 -3.54 -18.46 2.83
CA ALA A 152 -4.13 -19.79 2.85
C ALA A 152 -4.78 -20.17 1.51
N MET A 153 -5.42 -19.22 0.85
CA MET A 153 -6.14 -19.45 -0.42
C MET A 153 -5.21 -19.46 -1.64
N HIS A 154 -4.13 -18.67 -1.61
CA HIS A 154 -3.22 -18.45 -2.72
C HIS A 154 -1.75 -18.50 -2.26
N PRO A 155 -1.30 -19.60 -1.62
CA PRO A 155 -0.01 -19.66 -0.92
C PRO A 155 1.19 -19.41 -1.84
N ASP A 156 1.12 -19.88 -3.08
CA ASP A 156 2.23 -19.87 -4.04
C ASP A 156 2.23 -18.64 -4.97
N THR A 157 1.25 -17.75 -4.82
CA THR A 157 1.19 -16.52 -5.63
C THR A 157 2.31 -15.58 -5.20
N LEU A 158 3.18 -15.23 -6.15
CA LEU A 158 4.26 -14.25 -5.95
C LEU A 158 3.71 -12.83 -5.98
N ASP A 159 4.22 -12.00 -5.09
CA ASP A 159 3.94 -10.56 -5.08
C ASP A 159 5.21 -9.79 -4.66
N ASP A 160 5.20 -8.48 -4.88
CA ASP A 160 6.27 -7.59 -4.46
C ASP A 160 5.90 -6.98 -3.10
N TRP A 161 6.73 -7.25 -2.09
CA TRP A 161 6.51 -6.83 -0.71
C TRP A 161 7.51 -5.77 -0.28
N SER A 162 7.03 -4.73 0.36
CA SER A 162 7.91 -3.75 0.99
C SER A 162 8.25 -4.16 2.43
N GLU A 163 9.47 -3.91 2.83
CA GLU A 163 9.88 -4.13 4.22
C GLU A 163 9.03 -3.30 5.20
N THR A 164 8.73 -2.05 4.83
CA THR A 164 7.90 -1.16 5.65
C THR A 164 6.48 -1.70 5.84
N GLY A 165 5.84 -2.18 4.77
CA GLY A 165 4.50 -2.75 4.84
C GLY A 165 4.44 -4.04 5.62
N LEU A 166 5.42 -4.94 5.43
CA LEU A 166 5.53 -6.18 6.21
C LEU A 166 5.76 -5.89 7.70
N LYS A 167 6.67 -4.98 8.03
CA LYS A 167 6.91 -4.54 9.43
C LYS A 167 5.66 -3.93 10.05
N ALA A 168 4.90 -3.13 9.29
CA ALA A 168 3.67 -2.51 9.76
C ALA A 168 2.60 -3.54 10.16
N LEU A 169 2.61 -4.72 9.54
CA LEU A 169 1.73 -5.86 9.85
C LEU A 169 2.19 -6.66 11.07
N CYS A 170 3.47 -6.55 11.51
CA CYS A 170 3.95 -7.25 12.70
C CYS A 170 3.34 -6.67 13.98
N LEU A 171 3.12 -7.51 14.99
CA LEU A 171 2.77 -7.06 16.33
C LEU A 171 3.98 -6.48 17.04
N LEU A 172 3.80 -5.38 17.74
CA LEU A 172 4.81 -4.83 18.61
C LEU A 172 4.89 -5.62 19.94
N ALA A 173 6.01 -5.50 20.63
CA ALA A 173 6.18 -6.14 21.93
C ALA A 173 5.07 -5.69 22.90
N GLY A 174 4.30 -6.67 23.41
CA GLY A 174 3.19 -6.43 24.33
C GLY A 174 1.85 -6.11 23.67
N GLU A 175 1.78 -5.92 22.34
CA GLU A 175 0.50 -5.85 21.63
C GLU A 175 -0.22 -7.19 21.65
N LYS A 176 -1.52 -7.12 21.92
CA LYS A 176 -2.45 -8.27 21.81
C LYS A 176 -3.59 -7.85 20.89
N LEU A 177 -3.84 -8.66 19.89
CA LEU A 177 -4.99 -8.50 19.00
C LEU A 177 -6.16 -9.38 19.44
#